data_769117a93de4291e63974be31659713d
#
_entry.id   769117a93de4291e63974be31659713d
#
_cell.length_a   1.000
_cell.length_b   1.000
_cell.length_c   1.000
_cell.angle_alpha   90.00
_cell.angle_beta   90.00
_cell.angle_gamma   90.00
#
_symmetry.space_group_name_H-M   'P 1'
#
loop_
_entity.id
_entity.type
_entity.pdbx_description
1 polymer ?
#
loop_
_entity_poly.entity_id
_entity_poly.type
_entity_poly.pdbx_seq_one_letter_code
_entity_poly.pdbx_strand_id
1 'polypeptide(L)'
;AYLLCQNVTTYAMPVHTTQTVIFQPQSSDNRMGIATSPAAGEPSATSSDTTTPEQSNTQPLAAVRIRKCTATSHSTIHITWTKSAHASKYEIYRATSAKGSYKCIASTRKPQYTDKTGKVFTTYYYKVKAVSGDPRTYSDSSYSKIVSATVRKKAKKIAYVGDSIMAGFREYNIVKGKSSKDFSKIGIHTYNYYTSDYMKRLLQYKPDRMIIMLGMNSLGGNPSKTQINSILNPYKKILNACHKKNPNMEIVVMGVSPTRNSSEVNNAAVRRFNKALKKYANSKKYLHYFDTVSCLADKSGSL
;
A
#
# COMPACT_ATOMS: atom_id res chain seq x y z
N ALA A 1 15.01 12.90 -11.15
CA ALA A 1 15.06 13.53 -9.82
C ALA A 1 13.87 14.48 -9.58
N TYR A 2 13.48 15.31 -10.56
CA TYR A 2 12.37 16.26 -10.41
C TYR A 2 11.00 15.58 -10.23
N LEU A 3 10.74 14.48 -10.96
CA LEU A 3 9.51 13.68 -10.79
C LEU A 3 9.43 12.96 -9.44
N LEU A 4 10.55 12.57 -8.85
CA LEU A 4 10.58 11.88 -7.56
C LEU A 4 10.05 12.73 -6.41
N CYS A 5 10.30 14.03 -6.43
CA CYS A 5 9.90 14.90 -5.33
C CYS A 5 8.45 15.34 -5.35
N GLN A 6 7.89 15.56 -6.51
CA GLN A 6 6.45 15.80 -6.62
C GLN A 6 5.69 14.60 -6.05
N ASN A 7 6.20 13.41 -6.31
CA ASN A 7 5.59 12.17 -5.87
C ASN A 7 5.78 11.89 -4.36
N VAL A 8 6.89 12.24 -3.73
CA VAL A 8 7.14 11.99 -2.30
C VAL A 8 6.37 12.97 -1.38
N THR A 9 6.06 14.17 -1.86
CA THR A 9 5.28 15.15 -1.10
C THR A 9 3.77 14.97 -1.23
N THR A 10 3.30 14.34 -2.32
CA THR A 10 1.88 14.15 -2.63
C THR A 10 1.43 12.68 -2.61
N TYR A 11 2.34 11.71 -2.53
CA TYR A 11 1.97 10.30 -2.55
C TYR A 11 1.32 9.86 -1.23
N ALA A 12 0.05 9.64 -1.34
CA ALA A 12 -0.53 8.34 -1.06
C ALA A 12 0.19 7.29 -1.91
N MET A 13 0.90 6.32 -1.30
CA MET A 13 1.51 5.20 -2.02
C MET A 13 0.51 4.65 -3.04
N PRO A 14 0.91 4.44 -4.30
CA PRO A 14 0.03 3.76 -5.23
C PRO A 14 -0.28 2.38 -4.67
N VAL A 15 -1.54 2.08 -4.54
CA VAL A 15 -2.03 0.72 -4.46
C VAL A 15 -1.48 0.03 -5.69
N HIS A 16 -0.70 -1.04 -5.51
CA HIS A 16 -0.36 -1.94 -6.60
C HIS A 16 -1.67 -2.38 -7.25
N THR A 17 -2.01 -1.76 -8.35
CA THR A 17 -2.92 -2.35 -9.34
C THR A 17 -2.12 -3.47 -9.98
N THR A 18 -2.23 -4.66 -9.43
CA THR A 18 -1.87 -5.88 -10.12
C THR A 18 -2.81 -5.94 -11.33
N GLN A 19 -2.32 -5.62 -12.51
CA GLN A 19 -2.96 -6.03 -13.73
C GLN A 19 -2.90 -7.55 -13.74
N THR A 20 -4.04 -8.16 -13.43
CA THR A 20 -4.24 -9.58 -13.65
C THR A 20 -4.35 -9.77 -15.15
N VAL A 21 -3.28 -10.26 -15.75
CA VAL A 21 -3.34 -10.82 -17.10
C VAL A 21 -4.20 -12.08 -17.00
N ILE A 22 -5.41 -12.01 -17.50
CA ILE A 22 -6.30 -13.17 -17.62
C ILE A 22 -5.78 -14.00 -18.78
N PHE A 23 -5.09 -15.11 -18.48
CA PHE A 23 -4.94 -16.19 -19.43
C PHE A 23 -6.26 -16.95 -19.52
N GLN A 24 -6.91 -16.84 -20.66
CA GLN A 24 -7.98 -17.79 -21.03
C GLN A 24 -7.34 -19.11 -21.40
N PRO A 25 -7.78 -20.24 -20.85
CA PRO A 25 -7.45 -21.53 -21.42
C PRO A 25 -8.30 -21.77 -22.66
N GLN A 26 -7.64 -22.03 -23.77
CA GLN A 26 -8.28 -22.53 -24.99
C GLN A 26 -8.82 -23.94 -24.74
N SER A 27 -10.07 -24.14 -25.14
CA SER A 27 -10.70 -25.43 -25.24
C SER A 27 -10.05 -26.28 -26.34
N SER A 28 -9.63 -27.48 -26.02
CA SER A 28 -9.43 -28.54 -27.02
C SER A 28 -10.48 -29.60 -26.86
N ASP A 29 -11.39 -29.62 -27.85
CA ASP A 29 -12.24 -30.78 -28.19
C ASP A 29 -11.37 -32.03 -28.39
N ASN A 30 -11.82 -33.15 -27.86
CA ASN A 30 -11.77 -34.40 -28.63
C ASN A 30 -12.86 -35.38 -28.20
N ARG A 31 -13.58 -35.82 -29.23
CA ARG A 31 -14.66 -36.78 -29.26
C ARG A 31 -14.16 -38.23 -29.06
N MET A 32 -15.10 -39.02 -28.69
CA MET A 32 -15.49 -40.43 -29.08
C MET A 32 -15.79 -41.22 -27.81
N GLY A 33 -16.87 -41.94 -27.64
CA GLY A 33 -17.87 -42.51 -28.51
C GLY A 33 -18.35 -43.81 -27.90
N ILE A 34 -19.64 -44.11 -28.09
CA ILE A 34 -20.30 -45.43 -28.11
C ILE A 34 -20.79 -46.03 -26.76
N ALA A 35 -22.06 -45.92 -26.50
CA ALA A 35 -23.21 -46.84 -26.54
C ALA A 35 -23.13 -48.12 -25.69
N THR A 36 -24.13 -48.34 -24.85
CA THR A 36 -25.21 -49.33 -25.01
C THR A 36 -26.14 -49.32 -23.78
N SER A 37 -27.46 -49.30 -24.08
CA SER A 37 -28.57 -49.68 -23.20
C SER A 37 -28.83 -51.22 -23.41
N PRO A 38 -29.65 -51.97 -22.62
CA PRO A 38 -31.00 -51.58 -22.20
C PRO A 38 -31.54 -52.22 -20.87
N ALA A 39 -32.72 -51.76 -20.53
CA ALA A 39 -33.94 -52.46 -20.12
C ALA A 39 -34.30 -52.70 -18.64
N ALA A 40 -35.41 -52.06 -18.31
CA ALA A 40 -36.67 -52.62 -17.75
C ALA A 40 -36.77 -52.76 -16.21
N GLY A 41 -37.82 -52.11 -15.69
CA GLY A 41 -38.44 -52.46 -14.40
C GLY A 41 -39.20 -51.32 -13.71
N GLU A 42 -40.41 -50.97 -14.16
CA GLU A 42 -41.43 -50.37 -13.28
C GLU A 42 -42.04 -51.46 -12.39
N PRO A 43 -42.60 -51.12 -11.18
CA PRO A 43 -43.77 -50.29 -11.04
C PRO A 43 -43.94 -49.48 -9.74
N SER A 44 -44.87 -48.54 -9.85
CA SER A 44 -45.93 -48.13 -8.89
C SER A 44 -45.63 -47.20 -7.74
N ALA A 45 -46.13 -46.00 -7.93
CA ALA A 45 -46.90 -45.09 -7.07
C ALA A 45 -46.73 -45.16 -5.55
N THR A 46 -46.22 -44.07 -5.01
CA THR A 46 -46.84 -43.43 -3.82
C THR A 46 -46.58 -41.91 -3.88
N SER A 47 -47.66 -41.16 -3.93
CA SER A 47 -47.71 -39.72 -3.81
C SER A 47 -47.16 -39.27 -2.45
N SER A 48 -46.05 -38.58 -2.44
CA SER A 48 -45.65 -37.73 -1.31
C SER A 48 -45.49 -36.30 -1.82
N ASP A 49 -46.35 -35.48 -1.27
CA ASP A 49 -46.41 -34.05 -1.42
C ASP A 49 -45.05 -33.44 -1.07
N THR A 50 -44.21 -33.22 -2.09
CA THR A 50 -42.94 -32.54 -1.92
C THR A 50 -43.17 -31.10 -2.38
N THR A 51 -43.49 -30.23 -1.43
CA THR A 51 -43.41 -28.79 -1.60
C THR A 51 -41.97 -28.43 -1.98
N THR A 52 -41.73 -28.33 -3.27
CA THR A 52 -40.53 -27.77 -3.85
C THR A 52 -40.40 -26.33 -3.31
N PRO A 53 -39.30 -25.92 -2.69
CA PRO A 53 -39.13 -24.53 -2.32
C PRO A 53 -39.20 -23.68 -3.59
N GLU A 54 -40.17 -22.79 -3.67
CA GLU A 54 -40.28 -21.79 -4.72
C GLU A 54 -38.95 -21.09 -4.84
N GLN A 55 -38.20 -21.35 -5.89
CA GLN A 55 -36.95 -20.70 -6.21
C GLN A 55 -37.29 -19.25 -6.57
N SER A 56 -37.23 -18.36 -5.58
CA SER A 56 -37.51 -16.93 -5.77
C SER A 56 -36.52 -16.39 -6.80
N ASN A 57 -37.03 -16.19 -8.02
CA ASN A 57 -36.26 -15.67 -9.16
C ASN A 57 -36.02 -14.16 -9.00
N THR A 58 -35.34 -13.76 -7.91
CA THR A 58 -35.04 -12.34 -7.62
C THR A 58 -33.87 -11.88 -8.45
N GLN A 59 -34.03 -10.72 -9.12
CA GLN A 59 -32.94 -10.10 -9.86
C GLN A 59 -31.93 -9.43 -8.90
N PRO A 60 -30.62 -9.74 -8.97
CA PRO A 60 -29.64 -9.10 -8.11
C PRO A 60 -29.46 -7.61 -8.45
N LEU A 61 -29.36 -6.77 -7.43
CA LEU A 61 -29.02 -5.36 -7.62
C LEU A 61 -27.64 -5.21 -8.27
N ALA A 62 -27.49 -4.17 -9.09
CA ALA A 62 -26.17 -3.81 -9.64
C ALA A 62 -25.16 -3.52 -8.53
N ALA A 63 -23.99 -4.15 -8.61
CA ALA A 63 -22.90 -3.90 -7.68
C ALA A 63 -22.43 -2.45 -7.77
N VAL A 64 -22.20 -1.82 -6.61
CA VAL A 64 -21.71 -0.44 -6.56
C VAL A 64 -20.24 -0.38 -6.95
N ARG A 65 -19.85 0.71 -7.60
CA ARG A 65 -18.45 1.02 -7.89
C ARG A 65 -17.97 2.10 -6.92
N ILE A 66 -16.97 1.79 -6.10
CA ILE A 66 -16.34 2.81 -5.26
C ILE A 66 -15.57 3.78 -6.15
N ARG A 67 -15.89 5.09 -6.04
CA ARG A 67 -15.28 6.18 -6.81
C ARG A 67 -14.10 6.80 -6.09
N LYS A 68 -14.19 6.92 -4.75
CA LYS A 68 -13.15 7.52 -3.92
C LYS A 68 -13.06 6.79 -2.59
N CYS A 69 -11.82 6.56 -2.13
CA CYS A 69 -11.51 6.09 -0.79
C CYS A 69 -10.24 6.80 -0.34
N THR A 70 -10.37 7.81 0.53
CA THR A 70 -9.26 8.71 0.86
C THR A 70 -9.27 9.03 2.35
N ALA A 71 -8.11 8.91 2.99
CA ALA A 71 -7.91 9.41 4.34
C ALA A 71 -7.88 10.95 4.32
N THR A 72 -8.78 11.58 5.07
CA THR A 72 -8.94 13.03 5.12
C THR A 72 -8.35 13.65 6.38
N SER A 73 -8.10 12.84 7.42
CA SER A 73 -7.45 13.28 8.66
C SER A 73 -6.72 12.12 9.34
N HIS A 74 -6.21 12.36 10.53
CA HIS A 74 -5.52 11.35 11.37
C HIS A 74 -6.40 10.22 11.91
N SER A 75 -7.71 10.26 11.64
CA SER A 75 -8.63 9.20 12.07
C SER A 75 -9.77 8.97 11.07
N THR A 76 -9.82 9.72 9.97
CA THR A 76 -10.99 9.80 9.11
C THR A 76 -10.68 9.31 7.71
N ILE A 77 -11.51 8.40 7.19
CA ILE A 77 -11.47 7.93 5.81
C ILE A 77 -12.84 8.22 5.18
N HIS A 78 -12.84 8.93 4.07
CA HIS A 78 -14.05 9.24 3.30
C HIS A 78 -14.15 8.34 2.08
N ILE A 79 -15.33 7.71 1.90
CA ILE A 79 -15.60 6.74 0.85
C ILE A 79 -16.85 7.18 0.11
N THR A 80 -16.80 7.17 -1.24
CA THR A 80 -17.94 7.45 -2.11
C THR A 80 -18.07 6.38 -3.17
N TRP A 81 -19.31 6.11 -3.61
CA TRP A 81 -19.60 5.09 -4.63
C TRP A 81 -20.77 5.49 -5.52
N THR A 82 -21.05 4.68 -6.55
CA THR A 82 -22.19 4.88 -7.44
C THR A 82 -23.48 4.48 -6.75
N LYS A 83 -24.58 5.18 -7.03
CA LYS A 83 -25.91 4.69 -6.64
C LYS A 83 -26.23 3.38 -7.35
N SER A 84 -26.97 2.51 -6.69
CA SER A 84 -27.61 1.32 -7.28
C SER A 84 -29.13 1.54 -7.24
N ALA A 85 -29.79 1.32 -8.36
CA ALA A 85 -31.25 1.39 -8.44
C ALA A 85 -31.88 0.36 -7.49
N HIS A 86 -33.03 0.66 -6.94
CA HIS A 86 -33.79 -0.19 -6.01
C HIS A 86 -33.06 -0.55 -4.69
N ALA A 87 -31.86 0.05 -4.42
CA ALA A 87 -31.21 -0.09 -3.14
C ALA A 87 -31.85 0.83 -2.08
N SER A 88 -32.24 0.25 -0.96
CA SER A 88 -32.74 0.99 0.21
C SER A 88 -31.62 1.56 1.08
N LYS A 89 -30.49 0.84 1.12
CA LYS A 89 -29.30 1.19 1.90
C LYS A 89 -28.04 0.55 1.31
N TYR A 90 -26.92 0.94 1.85
CA TYR A 90 -25.60 0.38 1.55
C TYR A 90 -24.95 -0.09 2.85
N GLU A 91 -24.32 -1.23 2.83
CA GLU A 91 -23.53 -1.76 3.94
C GLU A 91 -22.04 -1.62 3.62
N ILE A 92 -21.30 -1.06 4.56
CA ILE A 92 -19.88 -0.79 4.43
C ILE A 92 -19.09 -1.81 5.26
N TYR A 93 -18.23 -2.56 4.59
CA TYR A 93 -17.41 -3.59 5.21
C TYR A 93 -15.94 -3.15 5.23
N ARG A 94 -15.26 -3.40 6.36
CA ARG A 94 -13.86 -3.01 6.56
C ARG A 94 -13.04 -4.17 7.09
N ALA A 95 -11.77 -4.24 6.63
CA ALA A 95 -10.72 -5.09 7.15
C ALA A 95 -9.40 -4.32 7.29
N THR A 96 -8.40 -4.89 7.98
CA THR A 96 -7.03 -4.36 8.07
C THR A 96 -6.05 -5.10 7.16
N SER A 97 -6.54 -6.05 6.36
CA SER A 97 -5.80 -6.78 5.34
C SER A 97 -6.70 -7.01 4.13
N ALA A 98 -6.13 -6.99 2.92
CA ALA A 98 -6.88 -7.20 1.67
C ALA A 98 -7.59 -8.57 1.62
N LYS A 99 -6.94 -9.60 2.17
CA LYS A 99 -7.46 -10.98 2.26
C LYS A 99 -8.01 -11.31 3.65
N GLY A 100 -8.20 -10.31 4.52
CA GLY A 100 -8.69 -10.51 5.89
C GLY A 100 -10.19 -10.65 6.00
N SER A 101 -10.67 -10.92 7.21
CA SER A 101 -12.10 -10.95 7.53
C SER A 101 -12.67 -9.54 7.54
N TYR A 102 -13.64 -9.28 6.68
CA TYR A 102 -14.34 -8.00 6.59
C TYR A 102 -15.52 -7.97 7.55
N LYS A 103 -15.56 -6.95 8.39
CA LYS A 103 -16.69 -6.70 9.31
C LYS A 103 -17.55 -5.56 8.76
N CYS A 104 -18.86 -5.68 8.82
CA CYS A 104 -19.78 -4.57 8.56
C CYS A 104 -19.60 -3.53 9.67
N ILE A 105 -19.21 -2.30 9.29
CA ILE A 105 -18.94 -1.21 10.23
C ILE A 105 -20.03 -0.13 10.21
N ALA A 106 -20.84 -0.10 9.17
CA ALA A 106 -21.92 0.88 9.05
C ALA A 106 -22.92 0.47 7.95
N SER A 107 -24.10 1.10 8.04
CA SER A 107 -25.12 1.11 7.02
C SER A 107 -25.56 2.56 6.76
N THR A 108 -25.81 2.93 5.50
CA THR A 108 -26.23 4.27 5.10
C THR A 108 -27.14 4.24 3.88
N ARG A 109 -28.07 5.21 3.77
CA ARG A 109 -28.90 5.43 2.57
C ARG A 109 -28.21 6.31 1.53
N LYS A 110 -27.14 7.03 1.92
CA LYS A 110 -26.39 7.93 1.02
C LYS A 110 -25.25 7.14 0.34
N PRO A 111 -24.90 7.45 -0.91
CA PRO A 111 -23.80 6.75 -1.63
C PRO A 111 -22.42 7.25 -1.17
N GLN A 112 -22.27 7.49 0.12
CA GLN A 112 -21.04 7.91 0.78
C GLN A 112 -21.05 7.53 2.26
N TYR A 113 -19.85 7.35 2.81
CA TYR A 113 -19.64 7.11 4.23
C TYR A 113 -18.33 7.73 4.70
N THR A 114 -18.29 8.15 5.94
CA THR A 114 -17.09 8.68 6.58
C THR A 114 -16.76 7.83 7.81
N ASP A 115 -15.74 7.00 7.69
CA ASP A 115 -15.19 6.24 8.81
C ASP A 115 -14.29 7.15 9.66
N LYS A 116 -14.71 7.41 10.89
CA LYS A 116 -13.99 8.26 11.86
C LYS A 116 -13.13 7.47 12.85
N THR A 117 -13.06 6.14 12.71
CA THR A 117 -12.42 5.23 13.66
C THR A 117 -11.04 4.75 13.22
N GLY A 118 -10.49 5.37 12.19
CA GLY A 118 -9.18 5.02 11.66
C GLY A 118 -8.05 5.31 12.66
N LYS A 119 -7.07 4.43 12.73
CA LYS A 119 -5.84 4.61 13.52
C LYS A 119 -4.71 5.05 12.59
N VAL A 120 -3.90 6.00 13.03
CA VAL A 120 -2.72 6.50 12.29
C VAL A 120 -1.80 5.33 11.93
N PHE A 121 -1.21 5.38 10.74
CA PHE A 121 -0.34 4.36 10.15
C PHE A 121 -1.01 3.00 9.90
N THR A 122 -2.34 2.97 9.87
CA THR A 122 -3.08 1.75 9.56
C THR A 122 -3.73 1.87 8.19
N THR A 123 -3.52 0.85 7.36
CA THR A 123 -4.24 0.69 6.09
C THR A 123 -5.52 -0.07 6.35
N TYR A 124 -6.63 0.49 5.90
CA TYR A 124 -7.93 -0.14 5.93
C TYR A 124 -8.39 -0.46 4.52
N TYR A 125 -9.03 -1.61 4.38
CA TYR A 125 -9.58 -2.13 3.14
C TYR A 125 -11.10 -2.13 3.26
N TYR A 126 -11.77 -1.67 2.20
CA TYR A 126 -13.22 -1.50 2.19
C TYR A 126 -13.85 -2.18 0.98
N LYS A 127 -15.04 -2.71 1.18
CA LYS A 127 -15.99 -3.10 0.15
C LYS A 127 -17.39 -2.69 0.57
N VAL A 128 -18.27 -2.44 -0.38
CA VAL A 128 -19.63 -1.95 -0.16
C VAL A 128 -20.60 -2.89 -0.88
N LYS A 129 -21.74 -3.14 -0.26
CA LYS A 129 -22.85 -3.92 -0.81
C LYS A 129 -24.10 -3.05 -0.83
N ALA A 130 -24.85 -3.05 -1.92
CA ALA A 130 -26.19 -2.47 -1.97
C ALA A 130 -27.20 -3.49 -1.46
N VAL A 131 -28.09 -3.05 -0.59
CA VAL A 131 -29.14 -3.87 0.01
C VAL A 131 -30.47 -3.48 -0.58
N SER A 132 -31.24 -4.48 -1.01
CA SER A 132 -32.55 -4.28 -1.63
C SER A 132 -33.55 -3.58 -0.72
N GLY A 133 -34.38 -2.77 -1.31
CA GLY A 133 -35.57 -2.20 -0.67
C GLY A 133 -36.82 -3.10 -0.83
N ASP A 134 -36.78 -3.97 -1.80
CA ASP A 134 -37.85 -4.96 -2.07
C ASP A 134 -37.21 -6.35 -2.30
N PRO A 135 -37.06 -7.15 -1.24
CA PRO A 135 -36.41 -8.46 -1.32
C PRO A 135 -37.25 -9.52 -2.06
N ARG A 136 -38.48 -9.23 -2.40
CA ARG A 136 -39.33 -10.14 -3.22
C ARG A 136 -38.98 -10.04 -4.69
N THR A 137 -38.64 -8.84 -5.17
CA THR A 137 -38.28 -8.55 -6.56
C THR A 137 -36.77 -8.55 -6.79
N TYR A 138 -35.99 -8.04 -5.82
CA TYR A 138 -34.56 -7.85 -5.95
C TYR A 138 -33.79 -8.51 -4.81
N SER A 139 -32.74 -9.25 -5.13
CA SER A 139 -31.74 -9.66 -4.15
C SER A 139 -30.65 -8.59 -3.98
N ASP A 140 -29.91 -8.65 -2.87
CA ASP A 140 -28.78 -7.76 -2.61
C ASP A 140 -27.71 -7.85 -3.71
N SER A 141 -26.96 -6.77 -3.90
CA SER A 141 -25.86 -6.78 -4.86
C SER A 141 -24.70 -7.65 -4.40
N SER A 142 -23.84 -8.06 -5.33
CA SER A 142 -22.50 -8.49 -5.00
C SER A 142 -21.69 -7.34 -4.37
N TYR A 143 -20.57 -7.68 -3.70
CA TYR A 143 -19.68 -6.67 -3.15
C TYR A 143 -18.97 -5.88 -4.25
N SER A 144 -18.70 -4.61 -3.99
CA SER A 144 -17.81 -3.82 -4.80
C SER A 144 -16.40 -4.41 -4.86
N LYS A 145 -15.59 -3.98 -5.82
CA LYS A 145 -14.13 -4.18 -5.76
C LYS A 145 -13.57 -3.60 -4.46
N ILE A 146 -12.55 -4.28 -3.90
CA ILE A 146 -11.86 -3.84 -2.69
C ILE A 146 -11.01 -2.60 -3.01
N VAL A 147 -11.13 -1.58 -2.17
CA VAL A 147 -10.26 -0.39 -2.18
C VAL A 147 -9.61 -0.23 -0.82
N SER A 148 -8.53 0.55 -0.76
CA SER A 148 -7.87 0.81 0.52
C SER A 148 -7.49 2.28 0.69
N ALA A 149 -7.36 2.68 1.96
CA ALA A 149 -6.77 3.95 2.34
C ALA A 149 -5.95 3.79 3.62
N THR A 150 -4.80 4.46 3.68
CA THR A 150 -3.95 4.50 4.86
C THR A 150 -4.17 5.80 5.60
N VAL A 151 -4.53 5.71 6.89
CA VAL A 151 -4.68 6.89 7.75
C VAL A 151 -3.30 7.46 8.05
N ARG A 152 -3.11 8.75 7.74
CA ARG A 152 -1.85 9.46 7.96
C ARG A 152 -2.10 10.75 8.71
N LYS A 153 -1.16 11.11 9.59
CA LYS A 153 -1.17 12.44 10.22
C LYS A 153 -0.71 13.48 9.20
N LYS A 154 -1.42 14.61 9.09
CA LYS A 154 -0.91 15.75 8.32
C LYS A 154 0.37 16.25 9.00
N ALA A 155 1.49 16.10 8.31
CA ALA A 155 2.77 16.56 8.83
C ALA A 155 2.81 18.09 8.83
N LYS A 156 3.08 18.69 10.00
CA LYS A 156 3.32 20.13 10.15
C LYS A 156 4.80 20.46 10.00
N LYS A 157 5.68 19.53 10.41
CA LYS A 157 7.15 19.65 10.30
C LYS A 157 7.68 18.44 9.54
N ILE A 158 8.42 18.69 8.47
CA ILE A 158 9.04 17.65 7.65
C ILE A 158 10.54 17.80 7.72
N ALA A 159 11.26 16.70 7.95
CA ALA A 159 12.71 16.64 7.87
C ALA A 159 13.13 15.81 6.64
N TYR A 160 14.05 16.34 5.86
CA TYR A 160 14.77 15.63 4.83
C TYR A 160 16.15 15.27 5.35
N VAL A 161 16.52 14.00 5.26
CA VAL A 161 17.72 13.45 5.90
C VAL A 161 18.49 12.62 4.90
N GLY A 162 19.78 12.84 4.76
CA GLY A 162 20.57 12.03 3.86
C GLY A 162 21.97 12.51 3.56
N ASP A 163 22.51 12.00 2.48
CA ASP A 163 23.80 12.38 1.91
C ASP A 163 23.65 13.43 0.78
N SER A 164 24.57 13.44 -0.17
CA SER A 164 24.59 14.42 -1.28
C SER A 164 23.31 14.39 -2.12
N ILE A 165 22.69 13.24 -2.31
CA ILE A 165 21.49 13.13 -3.13
C ILE A 165 20.32 13.86 -2.46
N MET A 166 20.15 13.68 -1.15
CA MET A 166 19.12 14.39 -0.41
C MET A 166 19.46 15.89 -0.24
N ALA A 167 20.75 16.26 -0.09
CA ALA A 167 21.20 17.64 -0.10
C ALA A 167 20.83 18.35 -1.41
N GLY A 168 20.92 17.66 -2.55
CA GLY A 168 20.49 18.15 -3.85
C GLY A 168 19.01 18.56 -3.89
N PHE A 169 18.16 17.99 -3.06
CA PHE A 169 16.75 18.40 -2.97
C PHE A 169 16.59 19.84 -2.48
N ARG A 170 17.48 20.32 -1.63
CA ARG A 170 17.55 21.74 -1.22
C ARG A 170 18.14 22.58 -2.35
N GLU A 171 19.25 22.17 -2.94
CA GLU A 171 19.94 22.86 -4.04
C GLU A 171 19.00 23.13 -5.21
N TYR A 172 18.23 22.12 -5.62
CA TYR A 172 17.25 22.23 -6.70
C TYR A 172 15.89 22.76 -6.23
N ASN A 173 15.81 23.36 -5.06
CA ASN A 173 14.60 23.99 -4.51
C ASN A 173 13.37 23.06 -4.45
N ILE A 174 13.61 21.78 -4.17
CA ILE A 174 12.57 20.76 -4.04
C ILE A 174 12.02 20.75 -2.61
N VAL A 175 12.85 21.03 -1.61
CA VAL A 175 12.44 21.22 -0.22
C VAL A 175 11.85 22.61 -0.09
N LYS A 176 10.52 22.71 -0.22
CA LYS A 176 9.78 23.98 -0.16
C LYS A 176 8.99 24.13 1.13
N GLY A 177 8.84 25.38 1.55
CA GLY A 177 7.94 25.79 2.63
C GLY A 177 8.57 25.86 4.01
N LYS A 178 8.01 26.76 4.83
CA LYS A 178 8.47 27.07 6.21
C LYS A 178 8.47 25.85 7.15
N SER A 179 7.70 24.83 6.79
CA SER A 179 7.53 23.60 7.59
C SER A 179 8.53 22.48 7.25
N SER A 180 9.39 22.68 6.26
CA SER A 180 10.35 21.68 5.78
C SER A 180 11.78 22.13 6.10
N LYS A 181 12.57 21.20 6.67
CA LYS A 181 14.01 21.46 6.94
C LYS A 181 14.86 20.34 6.40
N ASP A 182 16.01 20.71 5.88
CA ASP A 182 17.04 19.80 5.41
C ASP A 182 18.08 19.55 6.51
N PHE A 183 18.36 18.26 6.71
CA PHE A 183 19.37 17.74 7.63
C PHE A 183 20.33 16.79 6.88
N SER A 184 20.57 17.08 5.61
CA SER A 184 21.46 16.29 4.75
C SER A 184 22.87 16.90 4.75
N LYS A 185 23.87 16.06 4.47
CA LYS A 185 25.27 16.48 4.35
C LYS A 185 25.95 15.72 3.22
N ILE A 186 26.58 16.47 2.30
CA ILE A 186 27.37 15.91 1.20
C ILE A 186 28.51 15.05 1.78
N GLY A 187 28.74 13.88 1.19
CA GLY A 187 29.84 12.99 1.56
C GLY A 187 29.65 12.23 2.88
N ILE A 188 28.53 12.38 3.57
CA ILE A 188 28.37 11.74 4.88
C ILE A 188 28.07 10.24 4.77
N HIS A 189 28.77 9.45 5.58
CA HIS A 189 28.50 8.02 5.77
C HIS A 189 27.45 7.77 6.87
N THR A 190 26.80 6.63 6.84
CA THR A 190 25.76 6.28 7.82
C THR A 190 26.25 6.32 9.27
N TYR A 191 27.46 5.85 9.52
CA TYR A 191 28.07 5.88 10.84
C TYR A 191 28.29 7.33 11.33
N ASN A 192 28.93 8.15 10.50
CA ASN A 192 29.24 9.53 10.83
C ASN A 192 27.98 10.37 11.01
N TYR A 193 26.88 10.04 10.28
CA TYR A 193 25.61 10.75 10.47
C TYR A 193 25.06 10.54 11.88
N TYR A 194 25.07 9.33 12.40
CA TYR A 194 24.53 9.01 13.73
C TYR A 194 25.19 9.83 14.85
N THR A 195 26.50 10.10 14.75
CA THR A 195 27.28 10.86 15.74
C THR A 195 27.38 12.36 15.46
N SER A 196 26.81 12.82 14.34
CA SER A 196 26.96 14.21 13.85
C SER A 196 26.01 15.19 14.54
N ASP A 197 26.35 16.49 14.40
CA ASP A 197 25.45 17.57 14.79
C ASP A 197 24.15 17.61 13.95
N TYR A 198 24.16 17.07 12.74
CA TYR A 198 22.95 16.92 11.95
C TYR A 198 21.94 16.04 12.68
N MET A 199 22.37 14.94 13.27
CA MET A 199 21.52 14.07 14.09
C MET A 199 21.01 14.79 15.34
N LYS A 200 21.87 15.53 16.06
CA LYS A 200 21.45 16.32 17.23
C LYS A 200 20.36 17.33 16.86
N ARG A 201 20.58 18.12 15.81
CA ARG A 201 19.61 19.12 15.32
C ARG A 201 18.32 18.50 14.83
N LEU A 202 18.37 17.34 14.17
CA LEU A 202 17.20 16.57 13.75
C LEU A 202 16.34 16.17 14.95
N LEU A 203 16.95 15.62 15.99
CA LEU A 203 16.27 15.24 17.23
C LEU A 203 15.65 16.43 17.97
N GLN A 204 16.30 17.60 17.94
CA GLN A 204 15.78 18.85 18.51
C GLN A 204 14.60 19.40 17.70
N TYR A 205 14.64 19.28 16.36
CA TYR A 205 13.58 19.76 15.48
C TYR A 205 12.26 19.00 15.68
N LYS A 206 12.31 17.74 16.10
CA LYS A 206 11.14 16.86 16.35
C LYS A 206 10.14 16.90 15.19
N PRO A 207 10.51 16.43 13.99
CA PRO A 207 9.60 16.45 12.84
C PRO A 207 8.40 15.51 13.06
N ASP A 208 7.29 15.81 12.42
CA ASP A 208 6.14 14.91 12.33
C ASP A 208 6.36 13.83 11.27
N ARG A 209 7.14 14.17 10.23
CA ARG A 209 7.57 13.26 9.17
C ARG A 209 9.04 13.43 8.89
N MET A 210 9.74 12.33 8.76
CA MET A 210 11.11 12.26 8.27
C MET A 210 11.14 11.47 6.96
N ILE A 211 11.81 12.03 5.97
CA ILE A 211 12.12 11.36 4.70
C ILE A 211 13.64 11.19 4.68
N ILE A 212 14.08 9.92 4.68
CA ILE A 212 15.51 9.61 4.78
C ILE A 212 15.97 8.73 3.62
N MET A 213 17.04 9.16 2.95
CA MET A 213 17.82 8.37 2.02
C MET A 213 19.31 8.58 2.33
N LEU A 214 19.95 7.56 2.87
CA LEU A 214 21.34 7.61 3.34
C LEU A 214 22.02 6.27 3.05
N GLY A 215 23.28 6.30 2.70
CA GLY A 215 24.06 5.07 2.52
C GLY A 215 24.85 5.00 1.24
N MET A 216 24.62 5.87 0.26
CA MET A 216 25.34 5.88 -1.01
C MET A 216 26.87 5.92 -0.77
N ASN A 217 27.35 6.85 0.04
CA ASN A 217 28.79 7.00 0.34
C ASN A 217 29.37 5.83 1.16
N SER A 218 28.52 4.97 1.72
CA SER A 218 28.94 3.80 2.50
C SER A 218 28.99 2.51 1.68
N LEU A 219 28.51 2.54 0.43
CA LEU A 219 28.38 1.36 -0.45
C LEU A 219 29.50 1.25 -1.49
N GLY A 220 30.63 1.93 -1.25
CA GLY A 220 31.80 1.86 -2.16
C GLY A 220 32.26 0.43 -2.43
N GLY A 221 32.71 0.18 -3.66
CA GLY A 221 33.16 -1.14 -4.11
C GLY A 221 32.04 -2.20 -4.15
N ASN A 222 32.35 -3.39 -3.72
CA ASN A 222 31.41 -4.53 -3.67
C ASN A 222 31.34 -5.13 -2.25
N PRO A 223 30.69 -4.45 -1.30
CA PRO A 223 30.70 -4.85 0.10
C PRO A 223 30.07 -6.24 0.31
N SER A 224 30.71 -7.03 1.17
CA SER A 224 30.24 -8.33 1.63
C SER A 224 28.94 -8.19 2.46
N LYS A 225 28.31 -9.31 2.78
CA LYS A 225 27.11 -9.32 3.66
C LYS A 225 27.42 -8.72 5.04
N THR A 226 28.58 -8.98 5.60
CA THR A 226 29.02 -8.42 6.89
C THR A 226 29.17 -6.89 6.81
N GLN A 227 29.80 -6.38 5.74
CA GLN A 227 29.94 -4.96 5.49
C GLN A 227 28.60 -4.28 5.25
N ILE A 228 27.65 -4.93 4.53
CA ILE A 228 26.27 -4.41 4.42
C ILE A 228 25.61 -4.27 5.80
N ASN A 229 25.81 -5.23 6.70
CA ASN A 229 25.27 -5.14 8.06
C ASN A 229 25.93 -4.04 8.87
N SER A 230 27.24 -3.78 8.71
CA SER A 230 27.93 -2.70 9.39
C SER A 230 27.44 -1.32 8.94
N ILE A 231 27.03 -1.17 7.68
CA ILE A 231 26.40 0.05 7.16
C ILE A 231 24.96 0.17 7.69
N LEU A 232 24.20 -0.93 7.73
CA LEU A 232 22.81 -0.94 8.14
C LEU A 232 22.61 -0.70 9.64
N ASN A 233 23.54 -1.13 10.49
CA ASN A 233 23.42 -0.99 11.93
C ASN A 233 23.38 0.47 12.41
N PRO A 234 24.27 1.39 11.99
CA PRO A 234 24.14 2.83 12.29
C PRO A 234 22.84 3.40 11.73
N TYR A 235 22.42 3.00 10.54
CA TYR A 235 21.15 3.43 9.96
C TYR A 235 19.96 3.06 10.86
N LYS A 236 19.91 1.82 11.37
CA LYS A 236 18.90 1.39 12.34
C LYS A 236 18.93 2.22 13.63
N LYS A 237 20.13 2.59 14.11
CA LYS A 237 20.28 3.46 15.30
C LYS A 237 19.66 4.84 15.05
N ILE A 238 19.87 5.44 13.87
CA ILE A 238 19.23 6.71 13.47
C ILE A 238 17.70 6.57 13.54
N LEU A 239 17.13 5.57 12.87
CA LEU A 239 15.68 5.36 12.82
C LEU A 239 15.07 5.14 14.20
N ASN A 240 15.71 4.31 15.03
CA ASN A 240 15.24 4.01 16.38
C ASN A 240 15.32 5.23 17.30
N ALA A 241 16.41 6.02 17.22
CA ALA A 241 16.56 7.23 18.03
C ALA A 241 15.51 8.28 17.67
N CYS A 242 15.22 8.46 16.37
CA CYS A 242 14.16 9.35 15.91
C CYS A 242 12.79 8.89 16.40
N HIS A 243 12.47 7.61 16.28
CA HIS A 243 11.20 7.06 16.78
C HIS A 243 11.09 7.15 18.31
N LYS A 244 12.15 6.86 19.05
CA LYS A 244 12.18 7.02 20.51
C LYS A 244 11.92 8.48 20.93
N LYS A 245 12.48 9.45 20.19
CA LYS A 245 12.30 10.88 20.47
C LYS A 245 10.91 11.40 20.13
N ASN A 246 10.28 10.86 19.09
CA ASN A 246 8.90 11.15 18.68
C ASN A 246 8.21 9.87 18.19
N PRO A 247 7.53 9.12 19.06
CA PRO A 247 6.84 7.87 18.66
C PRO A 247 5.74 8.04 17.62
N ASN A 248 5.26 9.27 17.45
CA ASN A 248 4.22 9.60 16.45
C ASN A 248 4.80 10.09 15.13
N MET A 249 6.13 10.06 14.97
CA MET A 249 6.79 10.42 13.72
C MET A 249 6.54 9.38 12.64
N GLU A 250 6.10 9.83 11.47
CA GLU A 250 6.10 9.01 10.26
C GLU A 250 7.51 9.03 9.64
N ILE A 251 8.11 7.87 9.43
CA ILE A 251 9.44 7.77 8.85
C ILE A 251 9.33 7.06 7.49
N VAL A 252 9.61 7.80 6.43
CA VAL A 252 9.71 7.27 5.07
C VAL A 252 11.18 6.96 4.79
N VAL A 253 11.49 5.68 4.66
CA VAL A 253 12.83 5.17 4.36
C VAL A 253 12.92 4.94 2.86
N MET A 254 13.64 5.79 2.16
CA MET A 254 13.89 5.62 0.74
C MET A 254 15.08 4.67 0.54
N GLY A 255 14.93 3.74 -0.39
CA GLY A 255 16.07 2.94 -0.84
C GLY A 255 17.16 3.85 -1.43
N VAL A 256 18.40 3.44 -1.35
CA VAL A 256 19.50 4.12 -2.06
C VAL A 256 19.23 4.00 -3.56
N SER A 257 19.36 5.11 -4.29
CA SER A 257 19.12 5.14 -5.75
C SER A 257 20.17 4.30 -6.50
N PRO A 258 19.82 3.74 -7.65
CA PRO A 258 20.81 3.12 -8.52
C PRO A 258 21.76 4.19 -9.07
N THR A 259 22.90 3.79 -9.60
CA THR A 259 23.89 4.66 -10.24
C THR A 259 24.00 4.33 -11.73
N ARG A 260 24.40 5.31 -12.54
CA ARG A 260 24.76 5.08 -13.94
C ARG A 260 26.26 4.79 -14.02
N ASN A 261 26.61 3.55 -14.37
CA ASN A 261 27.99 3.13 -14.67
C ASN A 261 29.08 3.73 -13.73
N SER A 262 28.81 3.73 -12.43
CA SER A 262 29.77 4.23 -11.44
C SER A 262 30.79 3.15 -11.11
N SER A 263 32.08 3.47 -11.22
CA SER A 263 33.18 2.65 -10.70
C SER A 263 33.21 2.60 -9.18
N GLU A 264 32.62 3.60 -8.51
CA GLU A 264 32.68 3.76 -7.06
C GLU A 264 31.61 2.95 -6.33
N VAL A 265 30.40 2.88 -6.88
CA VAL A 265 29.26 2.18 -6.25
C VAL A 265 28.62 1.19 -7.20
N ASN A 266 28.66 -0.09 -6.83
CA ASN A 266 28.08 -1.18 -7.61
C ASN A 266 26.57 -1.29 -7.36
N ASN A 267 25.76 -1.31 -8.43
CA ASN A 267 24.30 -1.48 -8.33
C ASN A 267 23.87 -2.81 -7.68
N ALA A 268 24.70 -3.86 -7.75
CA ALA A 268 24.43 -5.09 -7.00
C ALA A 268 24.56 -4.88 -5.49
N ALA A 269 25.51 -4.04 -5.03
CA ALA A 269 25.63 -3.65 -3.63
C ALA A 269 24.41 -2.80 -3.18
N VAL A 270 23.99 -1.86 -4.01
CA VAL A 270 22.75 -1.06 -3.79
C VAL A 270 21.56 -1.98 -3.61
N ARG A 271 21.35 -2.94 -4.51
CA ARG A 271 20.23 -3.90 -4.41
C ARG A 271 20.29 -4.74 -3.13
N ARG A 272 21.47 -5.23 -2.74
CA ARG A 272 21.65 -6.01 -1.50
C ARG A 272 21.34 -5.17 -0.26
N PHE A 273 21.86 -3.96 -0.19
CA PHE A 273 21.57 -3.03 0.91
C PHE A 273 20.10 -2.69 0.98
N ASN A 274 19.47 -2.30 -0.14
CA ASN A 274 18.06 -1.98 -0.21
C ASN A 274 17.16 -3.15 0.18
N LYS A 275 17.52 -4.39 -0.19
CA LYS A 275 16.81 -5.60 0.25
C LYS A 275 16.86 -5.75 1.78
N ALA A 276 18.00 -5.52 2.39
CA ALA A 276 18.16 -5.61 3.84
C ALA A 276 17.43 -4.46 4.57
N LEU A 277 17.53 -3.24 4.03
CA LEU A 277 16.84 -2.06 4.55
C LEU A 277 15.32 -2.21 4.46
N LYS A 278 14.79 -2.69 3.33
CA LYS A 278 13.36 -2.99 3.12
C LYS A 278 12.86 -4.03 4.11
N LYS A 279 13.62 -5.11 4.32
CA LYS A 279 13.29 -6.14 5.32
C LYS A 279 13.18 -5.54 6.72
N TYR A 280 14.13 -4.69 7.11
CA TYR A 280 14.10 -4.01 8.40
C TYR A 280 12.92 -3.03 8.49
N ALA A 281 12.72 -2.18 7.50
CA ALA A 281 11.62 -1.22 7.49
C ALA A 281 10.25 -1.92 7.62
N ASN A 282 10.04 -3.01 6.88
CA ASN A 282 8.79 -3.78 6.92
C ASN A 282 8.56 -4.50 8.28
N SER A 283 9.61 -4.69 9.08
CA SER A 283 9.49 -5.25 10.44
C SER A 283 8.99 -4.26 11.48
N LYS A 284 8.86 -2.97 11.14
CA LYS A 284 8.50 -1.88 12.05
C LYS A 284 7.28 -1.12 11.56
N LYS A 285 6.22 -1.05 12.35
CA LYS A 285 4.95 -0.37 11.99
C LYS A 285 5.08 1.14 11.73
N TYR A 286 6.13 1.77 12.25
CA TYR A 286 6.38 3.21 12.11
C TYR A 286 7.29 3.57 10.92
N LEU A 287 7.81 2.57 10.20
CA LEU A 287 8.64 2.77 9.01
C LEU A 287 7.84 2.47 7.75
N HIS A 288 8.05 3.28 6.72
CA HIS A 288 7.49 3.08 5.39
C HIS A 288 8.62 3.04 4.38
N TYR A 289 8.83 1.91 3.74
CA TYR A 289 9.86 1.77 2.72
C TYR A 289 9.36 2.30 1.37
N PHE A 290 10.16 3.15 0.74
CA PHE A 290 9.95 3.61 -0.63
C PHE A 290 11.03 3.04 -1.54
N ASP A 291 10.61 2.33 -2.59
CA ASP A 291 11.51 1.65 -3.52
C ASP A 291 11.95 2.61 -4.63
N THR A 292 13.09 3.25 -4.43
CA THR A 292 13.67 4.19 -5.41
C THR A 292 14.15 3.48 -6.67
N VAL A 293 14.62 2.24 -6.57
CA VAL A 293 15.12 1.47 -7.71
C VAL A 293 14.00 1.22 -8.71
N SER A 294 12.83 0.75 -8.25
CA SER A 294 11.67 0.51 -9.12
C SER A 294 11.13 1.77 -9.81
N CYS A 295 11.45 2.96 -9.28
CA CYS A 295 11.00 4.24 -9.84
C CYS A 295 12.02 4.88 -10.80
N LEU A 296 13.30 4.56 -10.66
CA LEU A 296 14.40 5.27 -11.31
C LEU A 296 15.23 4.40 -12.24
N ALA A 297 15.29 3.10 -11.97
CA ALA A 297 16.12 2.20 -12.75
C ALA A 297 15.49 1.89 -14.11
N ASP A 298 16.31 1.82 -15.13
CA ASP A 298 15.98 1.24 -16.42
C ASP A 298 15.88 -0.29 -16.36
N LYS A 299 15.74 -0.95 -17.51
CA LYS A 299 15.64 -2.41 -17.61
C LYS A 299 16.91 -3.14 -17.14
N SER A 300 18.07 -2.46 -17.18
CA SER A 300 19.35 -3.01 -16.67
C SER A 300 19.50 -2.87 -15.16
N GLY A 301 18.64 -2.09 -14.52
CA GLY A 301 18.72 -1.76 -13.08
C GLY A 301 19.68 -0.62 -12.78
N SER A 302 20.00 0.21 -13.77
CA SER A 302 20.82 1.43 -13.68
C SER A 302 19.94 2.69 -13.84
N LEU A 303 20.49 3.90 -13.52
CA LEU A 303 19.84 5.18 -13.84
C LEU A 303 19.85 5.44 -15.33
#